data_f01d23b2e6a7cef1b320956f7ae8238d
#
_entry.id   f01d23b2e6a7cef1b320956f7ae8238d
#
_cell.length_a   1.000
_cell.length_b   1.000
_cell.length_c   1.000
_cell.angle_alpha   90.00
_cell.angle_beta   90.00
_cell.angle_gamma   90.00
#
_symmetry.space_group_name_H-M   'P 1'
#
loop_
_entity.id
_entity.type
_entity.pdbx_description
1 polymer ?
#
loop_
_entity_poly.entity_id
_entity_poly.type
_entity_poly.pdbx_seq_one_letter_code
_entity_poly.pdbx_strand_id
1 'polypeptide(L)'
;MEPVSRAVEETNRRMLRARDAMDRAYAQPLDVPALARIAHVSEAHFTRTFRATFGETPHRYLQRRRVERAMFLLRETDRSVTDICFEVGFGSPGTFSRTFRDIVGRSPRAYRREATTMPVPTCFTMAWLRPNA
;
A
#
# COMPACT_ATOMS: atom_id res chain seq x y z
N MET A 1 -18.53 -21.24 20.76
CA MET A 1 -18.07 -20.27 19.75
C MET A 1 -19.25 -19.86 18.88
N GLU A 2 -19.60 -18.61 18.91
CA GLU A 2 -20.72 -18.12 18.12
C GLU A 2 -20.32 -18.01 16.63
N PRO A 3 -21.22 -18.38 15.72
CA PRO A 3 -20.94 -18.19 14.30
C PRO A 3 -20.86 -16.70 13.97
N VAL A 4 -19.96 -16.35 13.07
CA VAL A 4 -19.85 -14.98 12.54
C VAL A 4 -21.16 -14.64 11.85
N SER A 5 -21.74 -13.48 12.14
CA SER A 5 -23.02 -13.09 11.51
C SER A 5 -22.85 -12.89 10.01
N ARG A 6 -23.93 -13.12 9.26
CA ARG A 6 -23.94 -12.91 7.82
C ARG A 6 -23.59 -11.47 7.46
N ALA A 7 -24.01 -10.50 8.26
CA ALA A 7 -23.71 -9.09 8.07
C ALA A 7 -22.20 -8.81 8.17
N VAL A 8 -21.53 -9.43 9.16
CA VAL A 8 -20.07 -9.30 9.33
C VAL A 8 -19.34 -9.94 8.16
N GLU A 9 -19.76 -11.13 7.74
CA GLU A 9 -19.17 -11.81 6.57
C GLU A 9 -19.28 -10.98 5.32
N GLU A 10 -20.46 -10.38 5.07
CA GLU A 10 -20.65 -9.54 3.90
C GLU A 10 -19.79 -8.29 3.95
N THR A 11 -19.67 -7.67 5.13
CA THR A 11 -18.79 -6.51 5.33
C THR A 11 -17.34 -6.88 5.02
N ASN A 12 -16.88 -8.01 5.53
CA ASN A 12 -15.52 -8.48 5.28
C ASN A 12 -15.27 -8.73 3.80
N ARG A 13 -16.23 -9.33 3.08
CA ARG A 13 -16.10 -9.56 1.65
C ARG A 13 -15.99 -8.24 0.89
N ARG A 14 -16.77 -7.23 1.26
CA ARG A 14 -16.73 -5.91 0.64
C ARG A 14 -15.38 -5.21 0.85
N MET A 15 -14.84 -5.30 2.07
CA MET A 15 -13.54 -4.72 2.37
C MET A 15 -12.41 -5.45 1.65
N LEU A 16 -12.47 -6.78 1.56
CA LEU A 16 -11.51 -7.57 0.79
C LEU A 16 -11.55 -7.24 -0.69
N ARG A 17 -12.75 -7.03 -1.25
CA ARG A 17 -12.89 -6.64 -2.66
C ARG A 17 -12.21 -5.30 -2.95
N ALA A 18 -12.38 -4.32 -2.06
CA ALA A 18 -11.71 -3.03 -2.19
C ALA A 18 -10.18 -3.18 -2.07
N ARG A 19 -9.71 -3.98 -1.12
CA ARG A 19 -8.27 -4.23 -0.94
C ARG A 19 -7.68 -4.91 -2.17
N ASP A 20 -8.36 -5.89 -2.73
CA ASP A 20 -7.91 -6.56 -3.95
C ASP A 20 -7.79 -5.58 -5.12
N ALA A 21 -8.74 -4.65 -5.24
CA ALA A 21 -8.68 -3.61 -6.26
C ALA A 21 -7.46 -2.71 -6.06
N MET A 22 -7.15 -2.35 -4.82
CA MET A 22 -5.96 -1.57 -4.48
C MET A 22 -4.68 -2.31 -4.83
N ASP A 23 -4.62 -3.60 -4.53
CA ASP A 23 -3.43 -4.41 -4.81
C ASP A 23 -3.20 -4.59 -6.31
N ARG A 24 -4.26 -4.69 -7.10
CA ARG A 24 -4.15 -4.84 -8.55
C ARG A 24 -3.84 -3.53 -9.26
N ALA A 25 -4.33 -2.41 -8.74
CA ALA A 25 -4.27 -1.12 -9.42
C ALA A 25 -3.63 -0.03 -8.56
N TYR A 26 -2.63 -0.38 -7.74
CA TYR A 26 -2.03 0.55 -6.79
C TYR A 26 -1.44 1.80 -7.45
N ALA A 27 -0.99 1.69 -8.70
CA ALA A 27 -0.39 2.81 -9.43
C ALA A 27 -1.44 3.74 -10.07
N GLN A 28 -2.71 3.36 -10.03
CA GLN A 28 -3.81 4.17 -10.56
C GLN A 28 -4.32 5.15 -9.50
N PRO A 29 -4.98 6.25 -9.92
CA PRO A 29 -5.56 7.18 -8.96
C PRO A 29 -6.82 6.57 -8.31
N LEU A 30 -6.60 5.84 -7.23
CA LEU A 30 -7.67 5.22 -6.44
C LEU A 30 -7.99 6.10 -5.23
N ASP A 31 -9.09 6.82 -5.27
CA ASP A 31 -9.54 7.64 -4.16
C ASP A 31 -10.63 6.92 -3.35
N VAL A 32 -10.95 7.49 -2.20
CA VAL A 32 -11.97 6.91 -1.30
C VAL A 32 -13.33 6.76 -2.01
N PRO A 33 -13.83 7.77 -2.77
CA PRO A 33 -15.08 7.58 -3.51
C PRO A 33 -15.08 6.37 -4.44
N ALA A 34 -13.99 6.17 -5.19
CA ALA A 34 -13.89 5.04 -6.11
C ALA A 34 -13.89 3.71 -5.36
N LEU A 35 -13.14 3.63 -4.26
CA LEU A 35 -13.07 2.41 -3.44
C LEU A 35 -14.38 2.10 -2.74
N ALA A 36 -15.07 3.12 -2.24
CA ALA A 36 -16.39 2.95 -1.62
C ALA A 36 -17.40 2.41 -2.63
N ARG A 37 -17.34 2.86 -3.88
CA ARG A 37 -18.20 2.31 -4.95
C ARG A 37 -17.92 0.83 -5.20
N ILE A 38 -16.65 0.45 -5.22
CA ILE A 38 -16.25 -0.97 -5.39
C ILE A 38 -16.81 -1.81 -4.24
N ALA A 39 -16.76 -1.28 -3.02
CA ALA A 39 -17.26 -1.96 -1.83
C ALA A 39 -18.77 -1.87 -1.67
N HIS A 40 -19.47 -1.06 -2.47
CA HIS A 40 -20.92 -0.82 -2.39
C HIS A 40 -21.36 -0.26 -1.03
N VAL A 41 -20.59 0.71 -0.51
CA VAL A 41 -20.89 1.39 0.76
C VAL A 41 -20.66 2.89 0.61
N SER A 42 -21.10 3.68 1.60
CA SER A 42 -20.81 5.11 1.64
C SER A 42 -19.32 5.33 1.96
N GLU A 43 -18.82 6.50 1.60
CA GLU A 43 -17.40 6.84 1.84
C GLU A 43 -17.07 6.81 3.34
N ALA A 44 -17.92 7.40 4.18
CA ALA A 44 -17.67 7.42 5.63
C ALA A 44 -17.67 6.02 6.23
N HIS A 45 -18.63 5.19 5.81
CA HIS A 45 -18.70 3.79 6.25
C HIS A 45 -17.48 3.01 5.77
N PHE A 46 -17.07 3.22 4.51
CA PHE A 46 -15.91 2.55 3.95
C PHE A 46 -14.64 2.83 4.76
N THR A 47 -14.35 4.11 5.01
CA THR A 47 -13.13 4.51 5.72
C THR A 47 -13.07 3.90 7.12
N ARG A 48 -14.17 3.99 7.87
CA ARG A 48 -14.22 3.44 9.23
C ARG A 48 -14.09 1.92 9.23
N THR A 49 -14.81 1.26 8.33
CA THR A 49 -14.85 -0.20 8.28
C THR A 49 -13.53 -0.77 7.78
N PHE A 50 -12.91 -0.15 6.77
CA PHE A 50 -11.61 -0.57 6.26
C PHE A 50 -10.56 -0.51 7.37
N ARG A 51 -10.53 0.61 8.11
CA ARG A 51 -9.60 0.77 9.23
C ARG A 51 -9.86 -0.26 10.34
N ALA A 52 -11.11 -0.51 10.67
CA ALA A 52 -11.47 -1.52 11.68
C ALA A 52 -11.07 -2.93 11.24
N THR A 53 -11.19 -3.24 9.95
CA THR A 53 -10.89 -4.56 9.41
C THR A 53 -9.39 -4.80 9.26
N PHE A 54 -8.64 -3.81 8.75
CA PHE A 54 -7.23 -3.98 8.38
C PHE A 54 -6.24 -3.22 9.25
N GLY A 55 -6.71 -2.43 10.21
CA GLY A 55 -5.83 -1.73 11.15
C GLY A 55 -5.21 -0.44 10.63
N GLU A 56 -5.49 -0.04 9.39
CA GLU A 56 -5.01 1.20 8.81
C GLU A 56 -6.02 1.78 7.83
N THR A 57 -5.92 3.08 7.58
CA THR A 57 -6.83 3.75 6.64
C THR A 57 -6.58 3.29 5.21
N PRO A 58 -7.58 3.41 4.30
CA PRO A 58 -7.38 3.09 2.89
C PRO A 58 -6.23 3.87 2.26
N HIS A 59 -6.10 5.17 2.58
CA HIS A 59 -5.04 6.02 2.06
C HIS A 59 -3.67 5.50 2.48
N ARG A 60 -3.50 5.16 3.78
CA ARG A 60 -2.22 4.64 4.29
C ARG A 60 -1.88 3.29 3.67
N TYR A 61 -2.86 2.43 3.51
CA TYR A 61 -2.66 1.14 2.86
C TYR A 61 -2.14 1.31 1.44
N LEU A 62 -2.77 2.19 0.65
CA LEU A 62 -2.35 2.43 -0.73
C LEU A 62 -0.93 3.02 -0.81
N GLN A 63 -0.62 4.00 0.05
CA GLN A 63 0.73 4.55 0.12
C GLN A 63 1.77 3.48 0.43
N ARG A 64 1.47 2.60 1.37
CA ARG A 64 2.37 1.53 1.74
C ARG A 64 2.60 0.54 0.61
N ARG A 65 1.55 0.17 -0.12
CA ARG A 65 1.69 -0.70 -1.29
C ARG A 65 2.56 -0.07 -2.38
N ARG A 66 2.37 1.22 -2.61
CA ARG A 66 3.21 1.96 -3.58
C ARG A 66 4.67 2.00 -3.15
N VAL A 67 4.92 2.24 -1.87
CA VAL A 67 6.28 2.25 -1.32
C VAL A 67 6.94 0.88 -1.41
N GLU A 68 6.21 -0.19 -1.12
CA GLU A 68 6.72 -1.57 -1.27
C GLU A 68 7.23 -1.82 -2.68
N ARG A 69 6.44 -1.43 -3.68
CA ARG A 69 6.85 -1.59 -5.08
C ARG A 69 8.05 -0.72 -5.41
N ALA A 70 8.09 0.51 -4.88
CA ALA A 70 9.24 1.39 -5.08
C ALA A 70 10.51 0.80 -4.49
N MET A 71 10.44 0.19 -3.31
CA MET A 71 11.59 -0.49 -2.70
C MET A 71 12.15 -1.59 -3.61
N PHE A 72 11.26 -2.39 -4.20
CA PHE A 72 11.66 -3.41 -5.15
C PHE A 72 12.39 -2.79 -6.36
N LEU A 73 11.80 -1.76 -6.96
CA LEU A 73 12.38 -1.11 -8.14
C LEU A 73 13.71 -0.40 -7.83
N LEU A 74 13.81 0.22 -6.66
CA LEU A 74 15.05 0.86 -6.23
C LEU A 74 16.19 -0.16 -6.07
N ARG A 75 15.87 -1.34 -5.60
CA ARG A 75 16.84 -2.39 -5.33
C ARG A 75 17.20 -3.18 -6.59
N GLU A 76 16.22 -3.49 -7.42
CA GLU A 76 16.37 -4.44 -8.53
C GLU A 76 16.59 -3.78 -9.89
N THR A 77 16.47 -2.45 -9.99
CA THR A 77 16.65 -1.73 -11.25
C THR A 77 17.57 -0.52 -11.06
N ASP A 78 18.03 0.04 -12.17
CA ASP A 78 18.78 1.29 -12.20
C ASP A 78 17.92 2.50 -12.59
N ARG A 79 16.60 2.35 -12.63
CA ARG A 79 15.67 3.43 -12.94
C ARG A 79 15.85 4.59 -11.97
N SER A 80 15.68 5.82 -12.45
CA SER A 80 15.82 6.98 -11.59
C SER A 80 14.76 7.00 -10.49
N VAL A 81 15.08 7.65 -9.37
CA VAL A 81 14.12 7.83 -8.28
C VAL A 81 12.85 8.53 -8.77
N THR A 82 13.01 9.54 -9.64
CA THR A 82 11.88 10.27 -10.20
C THR A 82 10.99 9.36 -11.06
N ASP A 83 11.58 8.54 -11.91
CA ASP A 83 10.80 7.61 -12.74
C ASP A 83 10.06 6.59 -11.88
N ILE A 84 10.70 6.06 -10.86
CA ILE A 84 10.06 5.13 -9.92
C ILE A 84 8.89 5.79 -9.21
N CYS A 85 9.06 7.04 -8.76
CA CYS A 85 8.01 7.82 -8.11
C CYS A 85 6.72 7.81 -8.93
N PHE A 86 6.82 8.17 -10.20
CA PHE A 86 5.64 8.24 -11.07
C PHE A 86 5.12 6.85 -11.45
N GLU A 87 6.00 5.90 -11.66
CA GLU A 87 5.59 4.53 -12.01
C GLU A 87 4.74 3.88 -10.92
N VAL A 88 5.07 4.12 -9.65
CA VAL A 88 4.31 3.53 -8.56
C VAL A 88 3.08 4.33 -8.15
N GLY A 89 2.81 5.47 -8.81
CA GLY A 89 1.55 6.19 -8.65
C GLY A 89 1.60 7.45 -7.82
N PHE A 90 2.78 7.94 -7.41
CA PHE A 90 2.87 9.23 -6.72
C PHE A 90 2.79 10.38 -7.72
N GLY A 91 2.15 11.48 -7.30
CA GLY A 91 1.97 12.64 -8.16
C GLY A 91 3.14 13.61 -8.15
N SER A 92 4.03 13.52 -7.15
CA SER A 92 5.20 14.40 -7.08
C SER A 92 6.35 13.74 -6.33
N PRO A 93 7.60 14.04 -6.72
CA PRO A 93 8.78 13.52 -6.02
C PRO A 93 8.85 13.92 -4.53
N GLY A 94 8.38 15.12 -4.20
CA GLY A 94 8.38 15.57 -2.81
C GLY A 94 7.48 14.74 -1.93
N THR A 95 6.26 14.48 -2.37
CA THR A 95 5.32 13.62 -1.65
C THR A 95 5.86 12.19 -1.54
N PHE A 96 6.42 11.68 -2.63
CA PHE A 96 7.03 10.35 -2.65
C PHE A 96 8.14 10.24 -1.61
N SER A 97 9.08 11.18 -1.61
CA SER A 97 10.24 11.13 -0.70
C SER A 97 9.81 11.20 0.76
N ARG A 98 8.86 12.07 1.10
CA ARG A 98 8.35 12.17 2.47
C ARG A 98 7.64 10.89 2.90
N THR A 99 6.75 10.37 2.06
CA THR A 99 6.01 9.15 2.36
C THR A 99 6.95 7.95 2.49
N PHE A 100 7.91 7.84 1.58
CA PHE A 100 8.91 6.78 1.62
C PHE A 100 9.72 6.83 2.92
N ARG A 101 10.19 8.03 3.31
CA ARG A 101 10.95 8.19 4.54
C ARG A 101 10.10 7.88 5.77
N ASP A 102 8.84 8.28 5.79
CA ASP A 102 7.93 7.98 6.90
C ASP A 102 7.74 6.47 7.09
N ILE A 103 7.62 5.74 6.00
CA ILE A 103 7.35 4.30 6.06
C ILE A 103 8.63 3.49 6.24
N VAL A 104 9.70 3.82 5.54
CA VAL A 104 10.92 3.02 5.49
C VAL A 104 11.97 3.51 6.48
N GLY A 105 11.91 4.78 6.88
CA GLY A 105 12.89 5.39 7.79
C GLY A 105 14.11 5.98 7.10
N ARG A 106 14.16 5.96 5.78
CA ARG A 106 15.29 6.45 4.97
C ARG A 106 14.78 7.06 3.68
N SER A 107 15.60 7.95 3.08
CA SER A 107 15.26 8.47 1.75
C SER A 107 15.35 7.36 0.69
N PRO A 108 14.66 7.51 -0.44
CA PRO A 108 14.80 6.55 -1.54
C PRO A 108 16.25 6.35 -1.99
N ARG A 109 17.03 7.42 -2.08
CA ARG A 109 18.44 7.33 -2.47
C ARG A 109 19.27 6.60 -1.45
N ALA A 110 19.10 6.89 -0.17
CA ALA A 110 19.80 6.20 0.90
C ALA A 110 19.46 4.72 0.91
N TYR A 111 18.19 4.39 0.75
CA TYR A 111 17.75 3.00 0.68
C TYR A 111 18.42 2.27 -0.48
N ARG A 112 18.47 2.88 -1.67
CA ARG A 112 19.15 2.26 -2.83
C ARG A 112 20.62 1.99 -2.57
N ARG A 113 21.34 2.96 -2.00
CA ARG A 113 22.78 2.79 -1.69
C ARG A 113 23.01 1.65 -0.72
N GLU A 114 22.22 1.58 0.33
CA GLU A 114 22.36 0.55 1.36
C GLU A 114 21.97 -0.83 0.85
N ALA A 115 20.96 -0.92 0.00
CA ALA A 115 20.55 -2.18 -0.61
C ALA A 115 21.62 -2.74 -1.54
N THR A 116 22.44 -1.88 -2.16
CA THR A 116 23.56 -2.30 -3.02
C THR A 116 24.71 -2.89 -2.21
N THR A 117 24.91 -2.39 -0.99
CA THR A 117 26.05 -2.81 -0.13
C THR A 117 25.71 -3.96 0.81
N MET A 118 24.42 -4.19 1.09
CA MET A 118 23.97 -5.23 2.02
C MET A 118 22.90 -6.09 1.39
N PRO A 119 23.25 -7.28 0.88
CA PRO A 119 22.23 -8.18 0.32
C PRO A 119 21.28 -8.63 1.42
N VAL A 120 20.03 -8.22 1.31
CA VAL A 120 18.96 -8.65 2.21
C VAL A 120 18.20 -9.78 1.52
N PRO A 121 17.97 -10.93 2.19
CA PRO A 121 17.18 -12.00 1.58
C PRO A 121 15.79 -11.49 1.18
N THR A 122 15.40 -11.76 -0.04
CA THR A 122 14.11 -11.31 -0.59
C THR A 122 12.94 -11.74 0.27
N CYS A 123 12.99 -12.97 0.79
CA CYS A 123 11.93 -13.47 1.66
C CYS A 123 11.79 -12.68 2.96
N PHE A 124 12.89 -12.23 3.54
CA PHE A 124 12.87 -11.39 4.73
C PHE A 124 12.24 -10.03 4.42
N THR A 125 12.65 -9.40 3.32
CA THR A 125 12.10 -8.12 2.90
C THR A 125 10.61 -8.22 2.63
N MET A 126 10.18 -9.27 1.94
CA MET A 126 8.76 -9.49 1.64
C MET A 126 7.93 -9.72 2.91
N ALA A 127 8.46 -10.45 3.88
CA ALA A 127 7.76 -10.69 5.13
C ALA A 127 7.60 -9.39 5.94
N TRP A 128 8.60 -8.54 5.93
CA TRP A 128 8.58 -7.26 6.65
C TRP A 128 7.63 -6.25 6.01
N LEU A 129 7.51 -6.28 4.69
CA LEU A 129 6.70 -5.32 3.94
C LEU A 129 5.25 -5.75 3.76
N ARG A 130 4.92 -7.02 3.98
CA ARG A 130 3.55 -7.49 3.80
C ARG A 130 2.62 -6.86 4.83
N PRO A 131 1.44 -6.38 4.40
CA PRO A 131 0.43 -5.99 5.34
C PRO A 131 0.03 -7.21 6.18
N ASN A 132 -0.14 -6.99 7.47
CA ASN A 132 -0.74 -7.99 8.32
C ASN A 132 -2.20 -8.16 7.88
N ALA A 133 -2.46 -9.30 7.31
CA ALA A 133 -3.81 -9.61 6.87
C ALA A 133 -4.71 -9.87 8.06
#